data_a41fac42c562dafff79bfc82a33a4272
#
_entry.id   a41fac42c562dafff79bfc82a33a4272
#
_cell.length_a   1.000
_cell.length_b   1.000
_cell.length_c   1.000
_cell.angle_alpha   90.00
_cell.angle_beta   90.00
_cell.angle_gamma   90.00
#
_symmetry.space_group_name_H-M   'P 1'
#
loop_
_entity.id
_entity.type
_entity.pdbx_description
1 polymer ?
#
loop_
_entity_poly.entity_id
_entity_poly.type
_entity_poly.pdbx_seq_one_letter_code
_entity_poly.pdbx_strand_id
1 'polypeptide(L)'
;YSSNIGVSRLIDQNYHDHPEKYVQGLYKLGIASPLHLDIPGAGDPFIRMPNKNNWSKTALAWMSIGYETQIPPISTVTFYNAIANNGVMVKPKFVKAIMKDGQVVKEIPTEVLNPAIASPKTIQEIQVILEKVVSEGLGRQAGSKQFHVSGKTGTAQVSQGRSGYTNGMRQYLVSFCGYFPSESPRYSCIVAIQKNGYPASGGGMAGPVFRNIAERVFAKHLAQDLQGAKDSTSILVPDVKHGDIGAANYILNQIDIRTTGLSNSYSIDKPVWGNVTTNPDNVMFSKKEINNKLVPSVIGMGAKDAVYLLE
;
A
#
# COMPACT_ATOMS: atom_id res chain seq x y z
N TYR A 1 18.88 3.12 4.34
CA TYR A 1 19.47 1.78 4.43
C TYR A 1 19.06 1.10 5.74
N SER A 2 18.84 -0.21 5.74
CA SER A 2 18.47 -1.00 6.92
C SER A 2 19.71 -1.65 7.54
N SER A 3 20.56 -0.82 8.19
CA SER A 3 21.80 -1.31 8.82
C SER A 3 21.54 -1.76 10.24
N ASN A 4 21.56 -3.07 10.48
CA ASN A 4 21.43 -3.64 11.83
C ASN A 4 22.54 -3.16 12.75
N ILE A 5 23.80 -3.16 12.27
CA ILE A 5 24.97 -2.70 13.05
C ILE A 5 24.81 -1.22 13.43
N GLY A 6 24.36 -0.37 12.48
CA GLY A 6 24.17 1.05 12.74
C GLY A 6 23.10 1.31 13.80
N VAL A 7 21.95 0.63 13.72
CA VAL A 7 20.88 0.78 14.70
C VAL A 7 21.29 0.23 16.05
N SER A 8 21.88 -0.97 16.11
CA SER A 8 22.32 -1.58 17.37
C SER A 8 23.35 -0.72 18.09
N ARG A 9 24.35 -0.17 17.36
CA ARG A 9 25.34 0.72 17.92
C ARG A 9 24.73 2.00 18.46
N LEU A 10 23.81 2.61 17.72
CA LEU A 10 23.14 3.84 18.14
C LEU A 10 22.32 3.63 19.42
N ILE A 11 21.56 2.55 19.49
CA ILE A 11 20.73 2.23 20.65
C ILE A 11 21.62 1.88 21.86
N ASP A 12 22.65 1.08 21.65
CA ASP A 12 23.60 0.73 22.73
C ASP A 12 24.30 1.97 23.29
N GLN A 13 24.80 2.86 22.45
CA GLN A 13 25.42 4.11 22.88
C GLN A 13 24.51 5.02 23.74
N ASN A 14 23.20 5.00 23.48
CA ASN A 14 22.26 5.89 24.19
C ASN A 14 21.57 5.25 25.40
N TYR A 15 21.50 3.91 25.45
CA TYR A 15 20.70 3.21 26.45
C TYR A 15 21.44 2.09 27.19
N HIS A 16 22.77 1.93 26.97
CA HIS A 16 23.56 0.86 27.57
C HIS A 16 23.41 0.81 29.11
N ASP A 17 23.54 1.95 29.74
CA ASP A 17 23.47 2.07 31.21
C ASP A 17 22.02 2.02 31.74
N HIS A 18 21.07 2.27 30.91
CA HIS A 18 19.65 2.36 31.25
C HIS A 18 18.74 1.68 30.20
N PRO A 19 18.91 0.36 29.95
CA PRO A 19 18.13 -0.34 28.92
C PRO A 19 16.63 -0.35 29.19
N GLU A 20 16.21 -0.20 30.45
CA GLU A 20 14.79 -0.05 30.83
C GLU A 20 14.15 1.18 30.22
N LYS A 21 14.89 2.27 30.00
CA LYS A 21 14.36 3.48 29.35
C LYS A 21 14.00 3.23 27.89
N TYR A 22 14.82 2.42 27.20
CA TYR A 22 14.53 2.01 25.82
C TYR A 22 13.24 1.21 25.75
N VAL A 23 13.12 0.18 26.60
CA VAL A 23 11.93 -0.67 26.63
C VAL A 23 10.68 0.12 27.04
N GLN A 24 10.79 1.01 28.05
CA GLN A 24 9.70 1.92 28.43
C GLN A 24 9.30 2.85 27.26
N GLY A 25 10.27 3.30 26.47
CA GLY A 25 10.02 4.05 25.23
C GLY A 25 9.14 3.27 24.25
N LEU A 26 9.45 1.99 24.03
CA LEU A 26 8.64 1.12 23.16
C LEU A 26 7.20 0.95 23.68
N TYR A 27 7.02 0.80 24.99
CA TYR A 27 5.68 0.77 25.59
C TYR A 27 4.93 2.10 25.41
N LYS A 28 5.60 3.24 25.59
CA LYS A 28 5.00 4.58 25.36
C LYS A 28 4.55 4.79 23.91
N LEU A 29 5.27 4.23 22.95
CA LEU A 29 4.88 4.25 21.54
C LEU A 29 3.63 3.38 21.26
N GLY A 30 3.21 2.54 22.21
CA GLY A 30 2.03 1.68 22.09
C GLY A 30 2.23 0.39 21.29
N ILE A 31 3.44 0.11 20.78
CA ILE A 31 3.69 -1.10 19.97
C ILE A 31 3.55 -2.40 20.79
N ALA A 32 3.76 -2.31 22.10
CA ALA A 32 3.63 -3.42 23.04
C ALA A 32 2.31 -3.40 23.83
N SER A 33 1.39 -2.52 23.49
CA SER A 33 0.09 -2.46 24.14
C SER A 33 -0.84 -3.58 23.65
N PRO A 34 -1.50 -4.33 24.55
CA PRO A 34 -2.52 -5.30 24.17
C PRO A 34 -3.65 -4.62 23.40
N LEU A 35 -4.06 -5.21 22.28
CA LEU A 35 -5.11 -4.66 21.44
C LEU A 35 -6.52 -5.10 21.86
N HIS A 36 -6.63 -6.11 22.74
CA HIS A 36 -7.89 -6.69 23.20
C HIS A 36 -8.88 -6.93 22.05
N LEU A 37 -8.42 -7.72 21.05
CA LEU A 37 -9.20 -8.03 19.86
C LEU A 37 -10.18 -9.16 20.14
N ASP A 38 -11.43 -8.98 19.68
CA ASP A 38 -12.48 -10.01 19.76
C ASP A 38 -12.31 -11.09 18.68
N ILE A 39 -11.08 -11.63 18.57
CA ILE A 39 -10.73 -12.71 17.63
C ILE A 39 -10.11 -13.87 18.41
N PRO A 40 -10.66 -15.09 18.30
CA PRO A 40 -10.05 -16.24 18.91
C PRO A 40 -8.60 -16.45 18.46
N GLY A 41 -7.69 -16.64 19.43
CA GLY A 41 -6.28 -16.86 19.15
C GLY A 41 -5.46 -15.59 18.85
N ALA A 42 -6.02 -14.40 19.01
CA ALA A 42 -5.24 -13.16 18.95
C ALA A 42 -4.26 -13.14 20.13
N GLY A 43 -2.95 -13.11 19.79
CA GLY A 43 -1.89 -13.01 20.79
C GLY A 43 -1.61 -11.57 21.18
N ASP A 44 -1.24 -11.34 22.44
CA ASP A 44 -0.77 -10.05 22.90
C ASP A 44 0.73 -9.84 22.59
N PRO A 45 1.17 -8.62 22.31
CA PRO A 45 2.57 -8.30 22.14
C PRO A 45 3.33 -8.45 23.47
N PHE A 46 4.57 -8.90 23.36
CA PHE A 46 5.46 -9.03 24.49
C PHE A 46 6.83 -8.45 24.19
N ILE A 47 7.33 -7.59 25.08
CA ILE A 47 8.71 -7.07 25.05
C ILE A 47 9.35 -7.36 26.42
N ARG A 48 10.48 -8.06 26.41
CA ARG A 48 11.18 -8.42 27.63
C ARG A 48 11.72 -7.19 28.36
N MET A 49 11.37 -7.05 29.65
CA MET A 49 11.93 -6.03 30.51
C MET A 49 13.31 -6.44 31.03
N PRO A 50 14.27 -5.50 31.07
CA PRO A 50 15.55 -5.75 31.68
C PRO A 50 15.42 -6.09 33.17
N ASN A 51 16.07 -7.17 33.59
CA ASN A 51 16.24 -7.49 35.01
C ASN A 51 17.62 -8.10 35.26
N LYS A 52 18.07 -8.06 36.52
CA LYS A 52 19.43 -8.50 36.92
C LYS A 52 19.71 -9.97 36.60
N ASN A 53 18.68 -10.81 36.48
CA ASN A 53 18.85 -12.26 36.38
C ASN A 53 18.81 -12.79 34.94
N ASN A 54 18.22 -12.04 34.01
CA ASN A 54 17.97 -12.54 32.64
C ASN A 54 18.36 -11.57 31.52
N TRP A 55 19.06 -10.47 31.83
CA TRP A 55 19.48 -9.51 30.82
C TRP A 55 20.94 -9.73 30.44
N SER A 56 21.17 -10.19 29.21
CA SER A 56 22.54 -10.35 28.70
C SER A 56 23.10 -9.03 28.20
N LYS A 57 24.44 -8.93 28.15
CA LYS A 57 25.15 -7.73 27.62
C LYS A 57 24.76 -7.39 26.16
N THR A 58 24.29 -8.36 25.41
CA THR A 58 23.91 -8.18 24.00
C THR A 58 22.39 -8.05 23.80
N ALA A 59 21.58 -8.18 24.85
CA ALA A 59 20.12 -8.19 24.75
C ALA A 59 19.58 -6.88 24.14
N LEU A 60 20.13 -5.73 24.54
CA LEU A 60 19.72 -4.43 24.00
C LEU A 60 20.00 -4.31 22.51
N ALA A 61 21.20 -4.73 22.06
CA ALA A 61 21.58 -4.72 20.67
C ALA A 61 20.66 -5.63 19.81
N TRP A 62 20.34 -6.82 20.32
CA TRP A 62 19.39 -7.74 19.65
C TRP A 62 17.97 -7.18 19.62
N MET A 63 17.51 -6.57 20.72
CA MET A 63 16.19 -5.97 20.81
C MET A 63 16.02 -4.81 19.83
N SER A 64 17.07 -4.01 19.62
CA SER A 64 17.06 -2.86 18.72
C SER A 64 16.76 -3.22 17.25
N ILE A 65 16.96 -4.47 16.87
CA ILE A 65 16.68 -4.99 15.52
C ILE A 65 15.51 -5.99 15.50
N GLY A 66 14.76 -6.08 16.61
CA GLY A 66 13.48 -6.80 16.68
C GLY A 66 13.53 -8.18 17.32
N TYR A 67 14.69 -8.67 17.78
CA TYR A 67 14.77 -9.86 18.61
C TYR A 67 14.41 -9.52 20.07
N GLU A 68 14.29 -10.53 20.94
CA GLU A 68 13.84 -10.36 22.33
C GLU A 68 12.42 -9.76 22.46
N THR A 69 11.66 -9.75 21.36
CA THR A 69 10.29 -9.23 21.28
C THR A 69 9.39 -10.24 20.56
N GLN A 70 8.11 -10.26 20.92
CA GLN A 70 7.08 -11.03 20.24
C GLN A 70 5.94 -10.05 19.93
N ILE A 71 5.93 -9.53 18.72
CA ILE A 71 4.96 -8.54 18.27
C ILE A 71 4.09 -9.19 17.17
N PRO A 72 2.80 -9.42 17.41
CA PRO A 72 1.90 -9.92 16.39
C PRO A 72 1.86 -9.02 15.15
N PRO A 73 1.69 -9.55 13.93
CA PRO A 73 1.57 -8.73 12.73
C PRO A 73 0.49 -7.65 12.82
N ILE A 74 -0.62 -7.94 13.48
CA ILE A 74 -1.71 -6.97 13.68
C ILE A 74 -1.25 -5.78 14.54
N SER A 75 -0.45 -6.00 15.58
CA SER A 75 0.12 -4.91 16.40
C SER A 75 1.12 -4.09 15.59
N THR A 76 1.94 -4.74 14.75
CA THR A 76 2.87 -4.06 13.87
C THR A 76 2.13 -3.16 12.87
N VAL A 77 1.10 -3.65 12.17
CA VAL A 77 0.36 -2.83 11.21
C VAL A 77 -0.44 -1.72 11.90
N THR A 78 -0.92 -1.95 13.12
CA THR A 78 -1.59 -0.92 13.94
C THR A 78 -0.63 0.23 14.28
N PHE A 79 0.62 -0.07 14.60
CA PHE A 79 1.66 0.94 14.82
C PHE A 79 1.99 1.72 13.54
N TYR A 80 2.15 1.06 12.40
CA TYR A 80 2.36 1.74 11.12
C TYR A 80 1.14 2.57 10.70
N ASN A 81 -0.07 2.10 11.01
CA ASN A 81 -1.28 2.87 10.82
C ASN A 81 -1.27 4.15 11.67
N ALA A 82 -0.80 4.10 12.93
CA ALA A 82 -0.68 5.29 13.75
C ALA A 82 0.30 6.31 13.15
N ILE A 83 1.42 5.88 12.57
CA ILE A 83 2.34 6.78 11.84
C ILE A 83 1.63 7.42 10.64
N ALA A 84 0.91 6.62 9.84
CA ALA A 84 0.12 7.08 8.71
C ALA A 84 -1.00 8.06 9.13
N ASN A 85 -1.58 7.85 10.30
CA ASN A 85 -2.65 8.65 10.90
C ASN A 85 -2.12 9.79 11.80
N ASN A 86 -1.01 10.41 11.41
CA ASN A 86 -0.40 11.55 12.09
C ASN A 86 -0.15 11.36 13.59
N GLY A 87 0.18 10.13 13.98
CA GLY A 87 0.51 9.76 15.36
C GLY A 87 -0.67 9.27 16.20
N VAL A 88 -1.88 9.27 15.69
CA VAL A 88 -3.06 8.76 16.40
C VAL A 88 -3.20 7.26 16.20
N MET A 89 -3.03 6.48 17.25
CA MET A 89 -3.21 5.02 17.22
C MET A 89 -4.66 4.65 17.51
N VAL A 90 -5.28 3.92 16.60
CA VAL A 90 -6.66 3.44 16.72
C VAL A 90 -6.70 1.92 16.83
N LYS A 91 -7.67 1.40 17.57
CA LYS A 91 -7.90 -0.03 17.71
C LYS A 91 -8.39 -0.63 16.39
N PRO A 92 -7.78 -1.72 15.89
CA PRO A 92 -8.34 -2.45 14.77
C PRO A 92 -9.73 -2.97 15.09
N LYS A 93 -10.70 -2.75 14.19
CA LYS A 93 -12.06 -3.27 14.29
C LYS A 93 -12.41 -4.09 13.04
N PHE A 94 -13.06 -5.24 13.24
CA PHE A 94 -13.45 -6.16 12.17
C PHE A 94 -14.93 -6.07 11.85
N VAL A 95 -15.71 -5.49 12.75
CA VAL A 95 -17.15 -5.22 12.57
C VAL A 95 -17.37 -3.72 12.52
N LYS A 96 -17.95 -3.24 11.42
CA LYS A 96 -18.30 -1.82 11.27
C LYS A 96 -19.64 -1.49 11.90
N ALA A 97 -20.62 -2.36 11.66
CA ALA A 97 -21.99 -2.18 12.16
C ALA A 97 -22.70 -3.53 12.27
N ILE A 98 -23.71 -3.58 13.13
CA ILE A 98 -24.68 -4.68 13.22
C ILE A 98 -25.94 -4.23 12.48
N MET A 99 -26.41 -5.07 11.55
CA MET A 99 -27.60 -4.79 10.74
C MET A 99 -28.70 -5.80 11.05
N LYS A 100 -29.94 -5.33 11.05
CA LYS A 100 -31.15 -6.15 11.10
C LYS A 100 -32.14 -5.63 10.05
N ASP A 101 -32.67 -6.52 9.21
CA ASP A 101 -33.65 -6.22 8.15
C ASP A 101 -33.19 -5.05 7.24
N GLY A 102 -31.88 -5.01 6.90
CA GLY A 102 -31.28 -3.97 6.05
C GLY A 102 -31.02 -2.62 6.75
N GLN A 103 -31.38 -2.48 8.01
CA GLN A 103 -31.16 -1.26 8.80
C GLN A 103 -30.00 -1.44 9.79
N VAL A 104 -29.21 -0.37 10.00
CA VAL A 104 -28.14 -0.35 10.98
C VAL A 104 -28.75 -0.26 12.38
N VAL A 105 -28.57 -1.32 13.18
CA VAL A 105 -29.05 -1.38 14.58
C VAL A 105 -28.02 -0.79 15.53
N LYS A 106 -26.73 -1.01 15.24
CA LYS A 106 -25.61 -0.52 16.06
C LYS A 106 -24.37 -0.28 15.21
N GLU A 107 -23.83 0.91 15.26
CA GLU A 107 -22.49 1.21 14.73
C GLU A 107 -21.43 0.93 15.80
N ILE A 108 -20.28 0.40 15.38
CA ILE A 108 -19.12 0.22 16.24
C ILE A 108 -18.20 1.44 16.07
N PRO A 109 -18.06 2.30 17.09
CA PRO A 109 -17.24 3.49 16.99
C PRO A 109 -15.75 3.14 16.85
N THR A 110 -14.97 4.12 16.40
CA THR A 110 -13.51 4.00 16.41
C THR A 110 -13.00 4.30 17.81
N GLU A 111 -12.22 3.39 18.36
CA GLU A 111 -11.56 3.52 19.66
C GLU A 111 -10.14 4.02 19.47
N VAL A 112 -9.78 5.12 20.14
CA VAL A 112 -8.41 5.67 20.14
C VAL A 112 -7.64 5.04 21.29
N LEU A 113 -6.58 4.30 20.95
CA LEU A 113 -5.68 3.65 21.93
C LEU A 113 -4.63 4.62 22.48
N ASN A 114 -4.09 5.46 21.59
CA ASN A 114 -3.10 6.47 21.95
C ASN A 114 -3.31 7.70 21.06
N PRO A 115 -3.63 8.87 21.62
CA PRO A 115 -3.89 10.07 20.83
C PRO A 115 -2.63 10.68 20.20
N ALA A 116 -1.42 10.33 20.69
CA ALA A 116 -0.18 10.84 20.16
C ALA A 116 0.98 9.91 20.53
N ILE A 117 1.35 8.99 19.63
CA ILE A 117 2.48 8.07 19.86
C ILE A 117 3.83 8.79 19.90
N ALA A 118 3.94 9.95 19.23
CA ALA A 118 5.14 10.79 19.21
C ALA A 118 4.76 12.24 18.87
N SER A 119 5.72 13.16 18.94
CA SER A 119 5.50 14.55 18.54
C SER A 119 5.18 14.66 17.04
N PRO A 120 4.38 15.67 16.60
CA PRO A 120 4.08 15.87 15.19
C PRO A 120 5.33 15.96 14.31
N LYS A 121 6.38 16.64 14.80
CA LYS A 121 7.67 16.73 14.10
C LYS A 121 8.30 15.35 13.89
N THR A 122 8.34 14.53 14.94
CA THR A 122 8.90 13.15 14.85
C THR A 122 8.09 12.29 13.88
N ILE A 123 6.75 12.44 13.88
CA ILE A 123 5.89 11.71 12.93
C ILE A 123 6.20 12.12 11.49
N GLN A 124 6.32 13.41 11.18
CA GLN A 124 6.69 13.89 9.85
C GLN A 124 8.06 13.37 9.41
N GLU A 125 9.05 13.43 10.29
CA GLU A 125 10.39 12.92 10.00
C GLU A 125 10.39 11.42 9.67
N ILE A 126 9.67 10.61 10.44
CA ILE A 126 9.59 9.17 10.19
C ILE A 126 8.79 8.83 8.94
N GLN A 127 7.75 9.59 8.60
CA GLN A 127 7.00 9.44 7.35
C GLN A 127 7.91 9.62 6.13
N VAL A 128 8.75 10.67 6.12
CA VAL A 128 9.74 10.90 5.08
C VAL A 128 10.77 9.76 4.99
N ILE A 129 11.24 9.27 6.15
CA ILE A 129 12.19 8.14 6.20
C ILE A 129 11.54 6.88 5.62
N LEU A 130 10.29 6.57 5.97
CA LEU A 130 9.59 5.38 5.48
C LEU A 130 9.33 5.43 3.98
N GLU A 131 9.04 6.60 3.42
CA GLU A 131 8.94 6.79 1.98
C GLU A 131 10.29 6.56 1.27
N LYS A 132 11.38 7.11 1.81
CA LYS A 132 12.74 6.88 1.28
C LYS A 132 13.19 5.42 1.34
N VAL A 133 12.71 4.63 2.29
CA VAL A 133 12.97 3.18 2.31
C VAL A 133 12.43 2.51 1.05
N VAL A 134 11.32 3.00 0.52
CA VAL A 134 10.70 2.47 -0.70
C VAL A 134 11.25 3.13 -1.96
N SER A 135 11.39 4.44 -2.00
CA SER A 135 11.88 5.15 -3.20
C SER A 135 13.37 4.90 -3.48
N GLU A 136 14.20 4.88 -2.44
CA GLU A 136 15.67 4.82 -2.55
C GLU A 136 16.29 3.57 -1.91
N GLY A 137 15.58 2.90 -0.99
CA GLY A 137 16.12 1.86 -0.12
C GLY A 137 15.79 0.43 -0.52
N LEU A 138 15.78 -0.47 0.47
CA LEU A 138 15.55 -1.91 0.31
C LEU A 138 14.07 -2.26 0.06
N GLY A 139 13.16 -1.30 0.18
CA GLY A 139 11.73 -1.47 -0.04
C GLY A 139 11.27 -1.26 -1.48
N ARG A 140 12.16 -0.98 -2.44
CA ARG A 140 11.82 -0.59 -3.82
C ARG A 140 10.80 -1.51 -4.51
N GLN A 141 10.84 -2.80 -4.23
CA GLN A 141 9.93 -3.77 -4.86
C GLN A 141 8.48 -3.67 -4.31
N ALA A 142 8.26 -2.95 -3.21
CA ALA A 142 6.92 -2.63 -2.71
C ALA A 142 6.35 -1.34 -3.31
N GLY A 143 7.18 -0.54 -4.00
CA GLY A 143 6.77 0.71 -4.63
C GLY A 143 5.90 0.51 -5.86
N SER A 144 5.01 1.46 -6.12
CA SER A 144 4.17 1.54 -7.31
C SER A 144 4.62 2.69 -8.23
N LYS A 145 4.25 2.62 -9.50
CA LYS A 145 4.41 3.73 -10.44
C LYS A 145 3.24 4.72 -10.40
N GLN A 146 2.15 4.37 -9.73
CA GLN A 146 0.91 5.13 -9.70
C GLN A 146 0.79 6.03 -8.46
N PHE A 147 1.45 5.66 -7.36
CA PHE A 147 1.42 6.39 -6.09
C PHE A 147 2.67 6.06 -5.27
N HIS A 148 3.00 6.93 -4.31
CA HIS A 148 4.09 6.66 -3.39
C HIS A 148 3.65 5.71 -2.27
N VAL A 149 4.59 4.89 -1.82
CA VAL A 149 4.41 3.93 -0.72
C VAL A 149 5.42 4.24 0.37
N SER A 150 4.97 4.25 1.60
CA SER A 150 5.81 4.33 2.79
C SER A 150 5.81 3.00 3.52
N GLY A 151 6.98 2.51 3.93
CA GLY A 151 7.04 1.25 4.66
C GLY A 151 8.44 0.76 4.96
N LYS A 152 8.51 -0.43 5.55
CA LYS A 152 9.77 -1.05 5.97
C LYS A 152 9.75 -2.55 5.74
N THR A 153 10.88 -3.05 5.28
CA THR A 153 11.15 -4.48 5.14
C THR A 153 11.56 -5.10 6.47
N GLY A 154 11.15 -6.32 6.71
CA GLY A 154 11.62 -7.17 7.82
C GLY A 154 12.19 -8.47 7.28
N THR A 155 13.27 -8.94 7.89
CA THR A 155 13.84 -10.27 7.64
C THR A 155 14.40 -10.78 8.96
N ALA A 156 13.66 -11.66 9.61
CA ALA A 156 14.03 -12.23 10.90
C ALA A 156 14.23 -13.75 10.77
N GLN A 157 15.23 -14.28 11.42
CA GLN A 157 15.37 -15.73 11.59
C GLN A 157 14.43 -16.17 12.71
N VAL A 158 13.66 -17.23 12.48
CA VAL A 158 12.71 -17.77 13.46
C VAL A 158 13.43 -18.76 14.36
N SER A 159 13.26 -18.62 15.67
CA SER A 159 13.77 -19.58 16.66
C SER A 159 12.94 -20.87 16.61
N GLN A 160 13.63 -22.01 16.67
CA GLN A 160 13.02 -23.34 16.67
C GLN A 160 12.87 -23.90 18.10
N GLY A 161 12.38 -23.07 19.01
CA GLY A 161 12.18 -23.43 20.41
C GLY A 161 13.52 -23.72 21.13
N ARG A 162 13.63 -24.86 21.80
CA ARG A 162 14.85 -25.25 22.54
C ARG A 162 16.10 -25.39 21.68
N SER A 163 15.93 -25.62 20.37
CA SER A 163 17.05 -25.73 19.42
C SER A 163 17.61 -24.39 18.96
N GLY A 164 16.97 -23.27 19.34
CA GLY A 164 17.41 -21.94 18.99
C GLY A 164 17.40 -21.69 17.47
N TYR A 165 18.49 -21.10 16.94
CA TYR A 165 18.62 -20.69 15.54
C TYR A 165 19.52 -21.62 14.73
N THR A 166 20.12 -22.65 15.32
CA THR A 166 21.26 -23.39 14.74
C THR A 166 20.98 -24.82 14.31
N ASN A 167 19.89 -25.44 14.77
CA ASN A 167 19.58 -26.82 14.45
C ASN A 167 18.60 -26.94 13.27
N GLY A 168 19.02 -27.69 12.23
CA GLY A 168 18.19 -28.00 11.07
C GLY A 168 18.14 -26.88 10.02
N MET A 169 17.10 -26.91 9.19
CA MET A 169 16.88 -25.94 8.13
C MET A 169 16.44 -24.62 8.74
N ARG A 170 17.24 -23.55 8.53
CA ARG A 170 16.92 -22.21 9.04
C ARG A 170 15.57 -21.75 8.51
N GLN A 171 14.74 -21.25 9.40
CA GLN A 171 13.45 -20.64 9.05
C GLN A 171 13.54 -19.13 9.17
N TYR A 172 12.85 -18.45 8.26
CA TYR A 172 12.81 -16.99 8.20
C TYR A 172 11.37 -16.49 8.16
N LEU A 173 11.11 -15.42 8.88
CA LEU A 173 9.93 -14.59 8.70
C LEU A 173 10.35 -13.34 7.91
N VAL A 174 9.92 -13.26 6.66
CA VAL A 174 10.16 -12.11 5.80
C VAL A 174 8.90 -11.28 5.71
N SER A 175 9.00 -9.97 5.83
CA SER A 175 7.83 -9.11 5.87
C SER A 175 8.05 -7.76 5.19
N PHE A 176 6.94 -7.14 4.81
CA PHE A 176 6.87 -5.73 4.49
C PHE A 176 5.61 -5.15 5.16
N CYS A 177 5.80 -4.09 5.93
CA CYS A 177 4.71 -3.34 6.55
C CYS A 177 4.78 -1.89 6.08
N GLY A 178 3.63 -1.33 5.71
CA GLY A 178 3.59 0.03 5.20
C GLY A 178 2.18 0.55 4.97
N TYR A 179 2.10 1.71 4.36
CA TYR A 179 0.84 2.40 4.03
C TYR A 179 0.94 3.10 2.68
N PHE A 180 -0.20 3.39 2.11
CA PHE A 180 -0.33 4.05 0.81
C PHE A 180 -1.68 4.79 0.66
N PRO A 181 -1.75 5.84 -0.22
CA PRO A 181 -0.63 6.62 -0.75
C PRO A 181 0.16 7.29 0.38
N SER A 182 1.46 7.61 0.19
CA SER A 182 2.30 8.23 1.22
C SER A 182 1.82 9.62 1.60
N GLU A 183 1.41 10.41 0.61
CA GLU A 183 1.02 11.82 0.75
C GLU A 183 -0.33 12.00 1.47
N SER A 184 -1.24 11.05 1.25
CA SER A 184 -2.57 11.03 1.85
C SER A 184 -2.95 9.59 2.20
N PRO A 185 -2.43 9.05 3.31
CA PRO A 185 -2.58 7.63 3.67
C PRO A 185 -4.05 7.23 3.84
N ARG A 186 -4.47 6.21 3.09
CA ARG A 186 -5.81 5.62 3.18
C ARG A 186 -5.79 4.18 3.66
N TYR A 187 -4.69 3.48 3.42
CA TYR A 187 -4.55 2.05 3.71
C TYR A 187 -3.22 1.73 4.35
N SER A 188 -3.25 0.88 5.34
CA SER A 188 -2.08 0.23 5.94
C SER A 188 -2.17 -1.27 5.68
N CYS A 189 -1.05 -1.88 5.35
CA CYS A 189 -0.98 -3.31 5.04
C CYS A 189 0.32 -3.91 5.58
N ILE A 190 0.25 -5.15 6.04
CA ILE A 190 1.41 -5.97 6.35
C ILE A 190 1.33 -7.27 5.56
N VAL A 191 2.45 -7.64 4.95
CA VAL A 191 2.65 -8.95 4.34
C VAL A 191 3.75 -9.65 5.12
N ALA A 192 3.46 -10.83 5.65
CA ALA A 192 4.39 -11.65 6.40
C ALA A 192 4.41 -13.07 5.81
N ILE A 193 5.58 -13.57 5.46
CA ILE A 193 5.78 -14.87 4.81
C ILE A 193 6.81 -15.64 5.61
N GLN A 194 6.43 -16.81 6.12
CA GLN A 194 7.37 -17.75 6.72
C GLN A 194 7.92 -18.68 5.65
N LYS A 195 9.23 -18.87 5.63
CA LYS A 195 9.90 -19.72 4.66
C LYS A 195 11.14 -20.40 5.23
N ASN A 196 11.51 -21.51 4.61
CA ASN A 196 12.71 -22.26 4.91
C ASN A 196 13.88 -21.85 3.99
N GLY A 197 15.07 -21.74 4.55
CA GLY A 197 16.32 -21.52 3.82
C GLY A 197 16.44 -20.16 3.12
N TYR A 198 17.57 -20.00 2.41
CA TYR A 198 17.85 -18.83 1.57
C TYR A 198 17.31 -19.02 0.12
N PRO A 199 17.11 -17.93 -0.63
CA PRO A 199 17.20 -16.54 -0.21
C PRO A 199 16.03 -16.12 0.68
N ALA A 200 16.28 -15.21 1.64
CA ALA A 200 15.28 -14.63 2.52
C ALA A 200 15.39 -13.09 2.48
N SER A 201 14.38 -12.45 1.93
CA SER A 201 14.36 -10.98 1.77
C SER A 201 12.95 -10.44 1.90
N GLY A 202 12.72 -9.60 2.89
CA GLY A 202 11.43 -8.92 3.06
C GLY A 202 11.09 -8.04 1.86
N GLY A 203 12.04 -7.26 1.34
CA GLY A 203 11.86 -6.45 0.15
C GLY A 203 11.60 -7.28 -1.11
N GLY A 204 12.38 -8.37 -1.30
CA GLY A 204 12.29 -9.19 -2.52
C GLY A 204 11.10 -10.14 -2.57
N MET A 205 10.54 -10.54 -1.42
CA MET A 205 9.45 -11.52 -1.34
C MET A 205 8.13 -10.90 -0.91
N ALA A 206 8.11 -10.19 0.22
CA ALA A 206 6.90 -9.56 0.73
C ALA A 206 6.58 -8.24 -0.01
N GLY A 207 7.59 -7.51 -0.49
CA GLY A 207 7.43 -6.26 -1.24
C GLY A 207 6.56 -6.40 -2.48
N PRO A 208 6.83 -7.32 -3.42
CA PRO A 208 6.00 -7.51 -4.61
C PRO A 208 4.55 -7.88 -4.29
N VAL A 209 4.32 -8.70 -3.25
CA VAL A 209 2.97 -9.06 -2.80
C VAL A 209 2.24 -7.82 -2.27
N PHE A 210 2.91 -7.02 -1.43
CA PHE A 210 2.38 -5.75 -0.94
C PHE A 210 2.00 -4.82 -2.12
N ARG A 211 2.90 -4.62 -3.08
CA ARG A 211 2.63 -3.79 -4.27
C ARG A 211 1.41 -4.27 -5.03
N ASN A 212 1.30 -5.56 -5.31
CA ASN A 212 0.15 -6.11 -6.03
C ASN A 212 -1.18 -5.88 -5.30
N ILE A 213 -1.17 -6.00 -3.96
CA ILE A 213 -2.35 -5.68 -3.13
C ILE A 213 -2.65 -4.18 -3.22
N ALA A 214 -1.63 -3.32 -3.03
CA ALA A 214 -1.79 -1.87 -3.01
C ALA A 214 -2.32 -1.35 -4.35
N GLU A 215 -1.77 -1.79 -5.47
CA GLU A 215 -2.22 -1.39 -6.82
C GLU A 215 -3.67 -1.82 -7.10
N ARG A 216 -4.07 -3.03 -6.70
CA ARG A 216 -5.45 -3.50 -6.85
C ARG A 216 -6.44 -2.72 -5.98
N VAL A 217 -6.06 -2.43 -4.74
CA VAL A 217 -6.88 -1.63 -3.81
C VAL A 217 -7.01 -0.20 -4.32
N PHE A 218 -5.92 0.40 -4.78
CA PHE A 218 -5.89 1.75 -5.32
C PHE A 218 -6.77 1.87 -6.58
N ALA A 219 -6.63 0.93 -7.53
CA ALA A 219 -7.44 0.90 -8.75
C ALA A 219 -8.95 0.77 -8.44
N LYS A 220 -9.32 -0.06 -7.46
CA LYS A 220 -10.72 -0.19 -7.03
C LYS A 220 -11.27 1.10 -6.43
N HIS A 221 -10.45 1.83 -5.67
CA HIS A 221 -10.85 3.10 -5.08
C HIS A 221 -10.95 4.22 -6.10
N LEU A 222 -9.99 4.29 -7.02
CA LEU A 222 -10.05 5.25 -8.11
C LEU A 222 -11.35 5.08 -8.91
N ALA A 223 -11.75 3.84 -9.18
CA ALA A 223 -13.02 3.55 -9.83
C ALA A 223 -14.26 3.99 -9.00
N GLN A 224 -14.19 3.89 -7.66
CA GLN A 224 -15.25 4.35 -6.76
C GLN A 224 -15.28 5.88 -6.63
N ASP A 225 -14.13 6.53 -6.55
CA ASP A 225 -14.02 7.98 -6.51
C ASP A 225 -14.53 8.61 -7.82
N LEU A 226 -14.29 7.95 -8.97
CA LEU A 226 -14.84 8.35 -10.26
C LEU A 226 -16.37 8.16 -10.35
N GLN A 227 -16.93 7.15 -9.70
CA GLN A 227 -18.38 6.95 -9.61
C GLN A 227 -19.07 7.91 -8.62
N GLY A 228 -18.35 8.34 -7.57
CA GLY A 228 -18.84 9.29 -6.56
C GLY A 228 -18.72 10.76 -6.94
N ALA A 229 -17.82 11.08 -7.85
CA ALA A 229 -17.55 12.45 -8.31
C ALA A 229 -18.56 12.89 -9.41
N LYS A 230 -19.86 12.89 -9.05
CA LYS A 230 -20.86 13.58 -9.89
C LYS A 230 -20.78 15.11 -9.81
N ASP A 231 -19.92 15.65 -8.94
CA ASP A 231 -19.74 17.09 -8.76
C ASP A 231 -18.28 17.46 -8.46
N SER A 232 -17.44 17.52 -9.47
CA SER A 232 -16.36 18.52 -9.66
C SER A 232 -15.30 18.08 -10.67
N THR A 233 -15.39 18.54 -11.89
CA THR A 233 -14.41 19.25 -12.72
C THR A 233 -12.91 18.97 -12.49
N SER A 234 -12.44 17.79 -12.87
CA SER A 234 -11.31 17.58 -13.78
C SER A 234 -11.32 16.08 -14.14
N ILE A 235 -12.16 15.73 -15.09
CA ILE A 235 -12.06 14.41 -15.73
C ILE A 235 -10.74 14.43 -16.47
N LEU A 236 -9.79 13.58 -16.06
CA LEU A 236 -8.60 13.30 -16.86
C LEU A 236 -9.09 12.64 -18.16
N VAL A 237 -9.20 13.45 -19.19
CA VAL A 237 -9.56 12.96 -20.51
C VAL A 237 -8.41 12.09 -21.01
N PRO A 238 -8.63 10.79 -21.30
CA PRO A 238 -7.58 9.91 -21.77
C PRO A 238 -7.08 10.34 -23.16
N ASP A 239 -5.82 10.04 -23.45
CA ASP A 239 -5.28 10.18 -24.82
C ASP A 239 -5.93 9.10 -25.73
N VAL A 240 -6.84 9.52 -26.56
CA VAL A 240 -7.60 8.65 -27.45
C VAL A 240 -7.00 8.68 -28.85
N LYS A 241 -6.65 7.52 -29.38
CA LYS A 241 -6.09 7.40 -30.72
C LYS A 241 -7.16 7.56 -31.80
N HIS A 242 -6.76 7.97 -32.98
CA HIS A 242 -7.58 7.91 -34.19
C HIS A 242 -7.95 6.45 -34.51
N GLY A 243 -9.03 6.21 -35.24
CA GLY A 243 -9.48 4.88 -35.59
C GLY A 243 -11.00 4.77 -35.67
N ASP A 244 -11.55 3.71 -35.09
CA ASP A 244 -13.01 3.57 -34.95
C ASP A 244 -13.54 4.52 -33.86
N ILE A 245 -13.91 5.72 -34.30
CA ILE A 245 -14.44 6.77 -33.41
C ILE A 245 -15.83 6.44 -32.87
N GLY A 246 -16.55 5.50 -33.49
CA GLY A 246 -17.83 5.00 -32.99
C GLY A 246 -17.64 4.17 -31.72
N ALA A 247 -16.72 3.22 -31.76
CA ALA A 247 -16.35 2.42 -30.59
C ALA A 247 -15.75 3.30 -29.46
N ALA A 248 -14.87 4.22 -29.81
CA ALA A 248 -14.28 5.16 -28.85
C ALA A 248 -15.36 6.02 -28.17
N ASN A 249 -16.30 6.57 -28.96
CA ASN A 249 -17.42 7.36 -28.42
C ASN A 249 -18.30 6.54 -27.48
N TYR A 250 -18.61 5.30 -27.82
CA TYR A 250 -19.40 4.41 -26.98
C TYR A 250 -18.70 4.16 -25.63
N ILE A 251 -17.40 3.81 -25.63
CA ILE A 251 -16.63 3.54 -24.41
C ILE A 251 -16.53 4.79 -23.55
N LEU A 252 -16.20 5.96 -24.12
CA LEU A 252 -16.06 7.19 -23.39
C LEU A 252 -17.37 7.64 -22.72
N ASN A 253 -18.51 7.44 -23.38
CA ASN A 253 -19.81 7.71 -22.78
C ASN A 253 -20.15 6.75 -21.62
N GLN A 254 -19.66 5.48 -21.65
CA GLN A 254 -19.86 4.53 -20.55
C GLN A 254 -19.06 4.91 -19.29
N ILE A 255 -18.02 5.70 -19.44
CA ILE A 255 -17.19 6.22 -18.32
C ILE A 255 -17.41 7.70 -18.06
N ASP A 256 -18.56 8.24 -18.51
CA ASP A 256 -19.01 9.63 -18.31
C ASP A 256 -18.04 10.70 -18.84
N ILE A 257 -17.20 10.39 -19.83
CA ILE A 257 -16.38 11.38 -20.52
C ILE A 257 -17.20 12.07 -21.60
N ARG A 258 -17.25 13.39 -21.53
CA ARG A 258 -17.99 14.20 -22.50
C ARG A 258 -17.37 14.09 -23.88
N THR A 259 -18.19 13.70 -24.86
CA THR A 259 -17.80 13.58 -26.27
C THR A 259 -18.62 14.53 -27.15
N THR A 260 -18.02 14.98 -28.26
CA THR A 260 -18.66 15.86 -29.24
C THR A 260 -18.34 15.40 -30.66
N GLY A 261 -19.19 15.75 -31.64
CA GLY A 261 -18.97 15.45 -33.06
C GLY A 261 -19.59 14.15 -33.57
N LEU A 262 -20.16 13.32 -32.68
CA LEU A 262 -20.91 12.12 -33.07
C LEU A 262 -22.27 12.04 -32.35
N SER A 263 -23.26 11.44 -33.01
CA SER A 263 -24.50 11.03 -32.33
C SER A 263 -24.27 9.77 -31.51
N ASN A 264 -25.04 9.58 -30.45
CA ASN A 264 -24.87 8.45 -29.49
C ASN A 264 -25.27 7.07 -30.03
N SER A 265 -25.53 6.94 -31.33
CA SER A 265 -25.87 5.65 -31.97
C SER A 265 -24.59 4.94 -32.41
N TYR A 266 -24.27 3.84 -31.75
CA TYR A 266 -23.15 2.95 -32.09
C TYR A 266 -23.67 1.61 -32.61
N SER A 267 -23.07 1.09 -33.69
CA SER A 267 -23.30 -0.26 -34.18
C SER A 267 -21.98 -0.98 -34.31
N ILE A 268 -21.88 -2.15 -33.72
CA ILE A 268 -20.67 -3.01 -33.76
C ILE A 268 -20.33 -3.43 -35.20
N ASP A 269 -21.37 -3.57 -36.06
CA ASP A 269 -21.22 -4.10 -37.43
C ASP A 269 -20.75 -3.06 -38.46
N LYS A 270 -20.67 -1.78 -38.06
CA LYS A 270 -20.28 -0.68 -38.98
C LYS A 270 -19.34 0.28 -38.27
N PRO A 271 -18.01 0.05 -38.36
CA PRO A 271 -17.02 0.97 -37.78
C PRO A 271 -17.14 2.36 -38.42
N VAL A 272 -17.04 3.40 -37.60
CA VAL A 272 -17.04 4.79 -38.05
C VAL A 272 -15.61 5.33 -37.93
N TRP A 273 -14.95 5.44 -39.05
CA TRP A 273 -13.57 5.91 -39.11
C TRP A 273 -13.47 7.43 -38.94
N GLY A 274 -12.49 7.87 -38.16
CA GLY A 274 -12.31 9.30 -37.92
C GLY A 274 -11.08 9.69 -37.14
N ASN A 275 -10.94 11.00 -36.98
CA ASN A 275 -9.91 11.60 -36.19
C ASN A 275 -10.43 12.00 -34.81
N VAL A 276 -9.52 12.01 -33.84
CA VAL A 276 -9.82 12.36 -32.45
C VAL A 276 -8.99 13.58 -32.06
N THR A 277 -9.61 14.53 -31.39
CA THR A 277 -8.93 15.65 -30.75
C THR A 277 -9.29 15.63 -29.27
N THR A 278 -8.30 15.46 -28.42
CA THR A 278 -8.46 15.45 -26.96
C THR A 278 -8.26 16.86 -26.44
N ASN A 279 -9.28 17.39 -25.76
CA ASN A 279 -9.22 18.65 -25.04
C ASN A 279 -9.24 18.37 -23.52
N PRO A 280 -8.92 19.34 -22.66
CA PRO A 280 -8.94 19.15 -21.20
C PRO A 280 -10.29 18.66 -20.65
N ASP A 281 -11.42 19.05 -21.31
CA ASP A 281 -12.77 18.80 -20.78
C ASP A 281 -13.61 17.82 -21.63
N ASN A 282 -13.16 17.49 -22.84
CA ASN A 282 -13.90 16.63 -23.75
C ASN A 282 -13.03 15.98 -24.83
N VAL A 283 -13.59 14.98 -25.49
CA VAL A 283 -13.03 14.38 -26.70
C VAL A 283 -13.91 14.75 -27.88
N MET A 284 -13.31 15.35 -28.90
CA MET A 284 -13.98 15.74 -30.13
C MET A 284 -13.66 14.75 -31.24
N PHE A 285 -14.70 14.25 -31.90
CA PHE A 285 -14.61 13.35 -33.03
C PHE A 285 -14.93 14.04 -34.34
N SER A 286 -14.17 13.74 -35.36
CA SER A 286 -14.47 14.13 -36.75
C SER A 286 -14.44 12.93 -37.69
N LYS A 287 -15.52 12.69 -38.43
CA LYS A 287 -15.57 11.60 -39.38
C LYS A 287 -14.55 11.80 -40.48
N LYS A 288 -13.92 10.70 -40.92
CA LYS A 288 -13.02 10.66 -42.05
C LYS A 288 -13.70 9.96 -43.21
N GLU A 289 -13.84 10.65 -44.33
CA GLU A 289 -14.30 10.01 -45.55
C GLU A 289 -13.20 9.15 -46.14
N ILE A 290 -13.52 7.88 -46.38
CA ILE A 290 -12.59 6.93 -46.98
C ILE A 290 -12.86 6.92 -48.48
N ASN A 291 -11.86 7.29 -49.25
CA ASN A 291 -11.90 7.19 -50.70
C ASN A 291 -11.31 5.83 -51.12
N ASN A 292 -12.12 4.92 -51.57
CA ASN A 292 -11.71 3.56 -51.97
C ASN A 292 -10.70 3.51 -53.16
N LYS A 293 -10.38 4.66 -53.74
CA LYS A 293 -9.39 4.76 -54.85
C LYS A 293 -7.99 5.17 -54.32
N LEU A 294 -7.86 5.47 -53.03
CA LEU A 294 -6.58 5.93 -52.44
C LEU A 294 -6.32 5.14 -51.16
N VAL A 295 -5.04 4.85 -50.91
CA VAL A 295 -4.65 4.24 -49.62
C VAL A 295 -4.93 5.23 -48.48
N PRO A 296 -5.77 4.88 -47.50
CA PRO A 296 -6.09 5.79 -46.41
C PRO A 296 -4.89 6.02 -45.48
N SER A 297 -4.76 7.25 -44.99
CA SER A 297 -3.71 7.53 -43.99
C SER A 297 -4.07 6.89 -42.65
N VAL A 298 -3.17 6.14 -42.05
CA VAL A 298 -3.33 5.46 -40.74
C VAL A 298 -2.52 6.13 -39.64
N ILE A 299 -2.00 7.33 -39.89
CA ILE A 299 -1.20 8.09 -38.89
C ILE A 299 -2.07 8.39 -37.68
N GLY A 300 -1.57 8.07 -36.47
CA GLY A 300 -2.25 8.28 -35.19
C GLY A 300 -3.28 7.21 -34.81
N MET A 301 -3.47 6.17 -35.62
CA MET A 301 -4.36 5.04 -35.34
C MET A 301 -3.69 3.99 -34.47
N GLY A 302 -4.50 3.21 -33.75
CA GLY A 302 -4.07 1.97 -33.12
C GLY A 302 -3.68 0.93 -34.18
N ALA A 303 -2.71 0.04 -33.89
CA ALA A 303 -2.23 -0.96 -34.84
C ALA A 303 -3.37 -1.84 -35.39
N LYS A 304 -4.32 -2.24 -34.54
CA LYS A 304 -5.48 -3.06 -34.91
C LYS A 304 -6.38 -2.33 -35.92
N ASP A 305 -6.71 -1.07 -35.64
CA ASP A 305 -7.56 -0.25 -36.50
C ASP A 305 -6.86 0.08 -37.82
N ALA A 306 -5.56 0.31 -37.80
CA ALA A 306 -4.77 0.56 -38.99
C ALA A 306 -4.76 -0.66 -39.95
N VAL A 307 -4.58 -1.88 -39.41
CA VAL A 307 -4.64 -3.12 -40.20
C VAL A 307 -6.03 -3.30 -40.80
N TYR A 308 -7.07 -3.19 -39.99
CA TYR A 308 -8.46 -3.38 -40.41
C TYR A 308 -8.90 -2.36 -41.49
N LEU A 309 -8.36 -1.15 -41.48
CA LEU A 309 -8.67 -0.11 -42.46
C LEU A 309 -7.91 -0.32 -43.78
N LEU A 310 -6.79 -1.05 -43.79
CA LEU A 310 -5.98 -1.32 -44.98
C LEU A 310 -6.31 -2.65 -45.65
N GLU A 311 -7.04 -3.55 -45.00
CA GLU A 311 -7.65 -4.77 -45.59
C GLU A 311 -8.87 -4.44 -46.42
#